data_0704c4e70e7cd7ba5ebc1ddba25632ca
#
_entry.id   0704c4e70e7cd7ba5ebc1ddba25632ca
#
_cell.length_a   1.000
_cell.length_b   1.000
_cell.length_c   1.000
_cell.angle_alpha   90.00
_cell.angle_beta   90.00
_cell.angle_gamma   90.00
#
_symmetry.space_group_name_H-M   'P 1'
#
loop_
_entity.id
_entity.type
_entity.pdbx_description
1 polymer ?
#
loop_
_entity_poly.entity_id
_entity_poly.type
_entity_poly.pdbx_seq_one_letter_code
_entity_poly.pdbx_strand_id
1 'polypeptide(L)'
;NQDQNLLSYPKKNNFWDLVRNWKNKGWKIAMHGLTHVYDKDTNKKDYFGYGGRSEFCGHSLEVQTEKIKMGLEKFKKEKIEIKSFFAPNHTYDSNTFNALKNSGINEIIDGYGLMPYLENEIKFIPQLFYKIYALPFGIQATQIHLNYWKENDFENFKTFVKKNKNNFITYDQALEKVSNKIHYRLINEFIKALLKTKRFLNFKS
;
A
#
# COMPACT_ATOMS: atom_id res chain seq x y z
N ASN A 1 4.60 14.43 -7.51
CA ASN A 1 5.04 13.32 -8.34
C ASN A 1 6.03 13.82 -9.38
N GLN A 2 7.18 13.17 -9.47
CA GLN A 2 8.27 13.48 -10.43
C GLN A 2 8.58 12.28 -11.35
N ASP A 3 7.79 11.22 -11.27
CA ASP A 3 7.89 10.07 -12.16
C ASP A 3 7.52 10.49 -13.59
N GLN A 4 8.48 10.38 -14.51
CA GLN A 4 8.33 10.81 -15.90
C GLN A 4 7.17 10.10 -16.61
N ASN A 5 6.93 8.82 -16.27
CA ASN A 5 5.82 8.05 -16.85
C ASN A 5 4.44 8.61 -16.44
N LEU A 6 4.36 9.26 -15.27
CA LEU A 6 3.13 9.83 -14.76
C LEU A 6 2.98 11.31 -15.10
N LEU A 7 4.06 12.00 -15.46
CA LEU A 7 4.00 13.41 -15.87
C LEU A 7 3.33 13.62 -17.23
N SER A 8 3.23 12.58 -18.06
CA SER A 8 2.51 12.62 -19.34
C SER A 8 0.99 12.72 -19.19
N TYR A 9 0.44 12.35 -18.03
CA TYR A 9 -0.98 12.47 -17.78
C TYR A 9 -1.38 13.93 -17.48
N PRO A 10 -2.55 14.38 -17.99
CA PRO A 10 -3.03 15.75 -17.74
C PRO A 10 -3.19 16.01 -16.24
N LYS A 11 -2.65 17.13 -15.77
CA LYS A 11 -2.89 17.60 -14.40
C LYS A 11 -4.31 18.13 -14.28
N LYS A 12 -5.02 17.72 -13.23
CA LYS A 12 -6.34 18.27 -12.89
C LYS A 12 -6.16 19.43 -11.91
N ASN A 13 -6.63 20.61 -12.27
CA ASN A 13 -6.54 21.79 -11.41
C ASN A 13 -7.32 21.63 -10.10
N ASN A 14 -8.40 20.84 -10.12
CA ASN A 14 -9.24 20.52 -8.96
C ASN A 14 -8.88 19.21 -8.26
N PHE A 15 -7.65 18.72 -8.43
CA PHE A 15 -7.23 17.42 -7.84
C PHE A 15 -7.49 17.34 -6.34
N TRP A 16 -7.11 18.38 -5.59
CA TRP A 16 -7.27 18.38 -4.14
C TRP A 16 -8.74 18.49 -3.70
N ASP A 17 -9.59 19.14 -4.48
CA ASP A 17 -11.04 19.13 -4.24
C ASP A 17 -11.62 17.72 -4.39
N LEU A 18 -11.16 16.99 -5.41
CA LEU A 18 -11.54 15.60 -5.58
C LEU A 18 -11.10 14.72 -4.40
N VAL A 19 -9.85 14.90 -3.93
CA VAL A 19 -9.34 14.14 -2.77
C VAL A 19 -10.15 14.46 -1.51
N ARG A 20 -10.46 15.74 -1.24
CA ARG A 20 -11.33 16.14 -0.13
C ARG A 20 -12.72 15.55 -0.24
N ASN A 21 -13.30 15.53 -1.45
CA ASN A 21 -14.60 14.92 -1.68
C ASN A 21 -14.58 13.41 -1.42
N TRP A 22 -13.55 12.69 -1.85
CA TRP A 22 -13.40 11.27 -1.55
C TRP A 22 -13.28 11.03 -0.04
N LYS A 23 -12.47 11.83 0.67
CA LYS A 23 -12.37 11.78 2.13
C LYS A 23 -13.73 11.98 2.80
N ASN A 24 -14.51 12.97 2.35
CA ASN A 24 -15.85 13.26 2.87
C ASN A 24 -16.85 12.12 2.60
N LYS A 25 -16.62 11.32 1.56
CA LYS A 25 -17.38 10.09 1.26
C LYS A 25 -16.89 8.88 2.07
N GLY A 26 -15.95 9.04 3.01
CA GLY A 26 -15.43 7.98 3.85
C GLY A 26 -14.24 7.21 3.26
N TRP A 27 -13.65 7.67 2.15
CA TRP A 27 -12.45 7.04 1.63
C TRP A 27 -11.25 7.37 2.51
N LYS A 28 -10.43 6.38 2.81
CA LYS A 28 -9.15 6.59 3.48
C LYS A 28 -8.13 7.12 2.47
N ILE A 29 -7.46 8.18 2.84
CA ILE A 29 -6.38 8.75 2.03
C ILE A 29 -5.06 8.29 2.64
N ALA A 30 -4.19 7.71 1.83
CA ALA A 30 -2.85 7.26 2.22
C ALA A 30 -1.77 8.02 1.44
N MET A 31 -0.62 8.19 2.05
CA MET A 31 0.56 8.72 1.37
C MET A 31 1.25 7.61 0.58
N HIS A 32 1.54 7.87 -0.69
CA HIS A 32 2.25 6.94 -1.58
C HIS A 32 3.59 7.53 -2.04
N GLY A 33 4.53 7.59 -1.10
CA GLY A 33 5.80 8.26 -1.33
C GLY A 33 5.70 9.78 -1.40
N LEU A 34 6.80 10.43 -1.76
CA LEU A 34 6.89 11.90 -1.94
C LEU A 34 6.91 12.27 -3.42
N THR A 35 7.82 11.66 -4.18
CA THR A 35 8.12 12.02 -5.57
C THR A 35 7.78 10.90 -6.55
N HIS A 36 7.70 9.66 -6.09
CA HIS A 36 7.60 8.44 -6.88
C HIS A 36 8.83 8.23 -7.80
N VAL A 37 9.99 8.77 -7.39
CA VAL A 37 11.26 8.57 -8.09
C VAL A 37 12.09 7.55 -7.33
N TYR A 38 12.59 6.57 -8.06
CA TYR A 38 13.37 5.47 -7.51
C TYR A 38 14.86 5.74 -7.73
N ASP A 39 15.55 6.19 -6.70
CA ASP A 39 16.96 6.59 -6.70
C ASP A 39 17.88 5.61 -5.98
N LYS A 40 17.33 4.52 -5.42
CA LYS A 40 18.08 3.44 -4.77
C LYS A 40 17.73 2.09 -5.35
N ASP A 41 18.68 1.15 -5.35
CA ASP A 41 18.46 -0.28 -5.56
C ASP A 41 18.45 -0.99 -4.20
N THR A 42 17.46 -1.82 -3.97
CA THR A 42 17.30 -2.55 -2.70
C THR A 42 18.24 -3.73 -2.59
N ASN A 43 18.79 -4.23 -3.71
CA ASN A 43 19.56 -5.49 -3.77
C ASN A 43 18.83 -6.65 -3.05
N LYS A 44 17.49 -6.67 -3.12
CA LYS A 44 16.60 -7.64 -2.45
C LYS A 44 16.72 -7.62 -0.90
N LYS A 45 17.21 -6.55 -0.32
CA LYS A 45 17.34 -6.36 1.13
C LYS A 45 16.16 -5.59 1.73
N ASP A 46 15.12 -5.32 0.94
CA ASP A 46 13.89 -4.74 1.46
C ASP A 46 13.15 -5.75 2.34
N TYR A 47 12.32 -5.21 3.24
CA TYR A 47 11.61 -5.98 4.27
C TYR A 47 10.75 -7.12 3.72
N PHE A 48 10.06 -6.89 2.61
CA PHE A 48 9.22 -7.92 1.99
C PHE A 48 9.98 -8.82 1.00
N GLY A 49 11.21 -8.43 0.62
CA GLY A 49 11.99 -9.15 -0.39
C GLY A 49 11.41 -9.01 -1.81
N TYR A 50 10.78 -7.87 -2.12
CA TYR A 50 10.35 -7.57 -3.47
C TYR A 50 11.51 -7.31 -4.40
N GLY A 51 12.52 -6.61 -3.90
CA GLY A 51 13.70 -6.21 -4.67
C GLY A 51 13.43 -5.03 -5.61
N GLY A 52 14.44 -4.71 -6.42
CA GLY A 52 14.39 -3.65 -7.40
C GLY A 52 14.62 -2.26 -6.80
N ARG A 53 14.08 -1.25 -7.45
CA ARG A 53 14.33 0.15 -7.12
C ARG A 53 13.42 0.67 -6.02
N SER A 54 13.91 1.63 -5.23
CA SER A 54 13.18 2.22 -4.12
C SER A 54 13.31 3.73 -4.07
N GLU A 55 12.27 4.39 -3.57
CA GLU A 55 12.29 5.79 -3.17
C GLU A 55 12.75 5.95 -1.71
N PHE A 56 12.57 4.92 -0.86
CA PHE A 56 12.82 4.96 0.59
C PHE A 56 13.92 4.00 1.02
N CYS A 57 13.73 2.69 0.80
CA CYS A 57 14.64 1.65 1.23
C CYS A 57 16.07 1.91 0.73
N GLY A 58 17.04 1.86 1.66
CA GLY A 58 18.46 2.13 1.37
C GLY A 58 18.91 3.56 1.59
N HIS A 59 17.99 4.48 1.94
CA HIS A 59 18.34 5.81 2.46
C HIS A 59 18.54 5.79 3.98
N SER A 60 19.25 6.81 4.50
CA SER A 60 19.36 7.00 5.95
C SER A 60 18.01 7.34 6.57
N LEU A 61 17.89 7.16 7.89
CA LEU A 61 16.69 7.51 8.65
C LEU A 61 16.31 8.99 8.48
N GLU A 62 17.30 9.87 8.48
CA GLU A 62 17.10 11.31 8.33
C GLU A 62 16.47 11.65 6.98
N VAL A 63 17.03 11.10 5.90
CA VAL A 63 16.52 11.33 4.53
C VAL A 63 15.10 10.79 4.38
N GLN A 64 14.82 9.59 4.89
CA GLN A 64 13.48 9.01 4.83
C GLN A 64 12.49 9.83 5.68
N THR A 65 12.88 10.27 6.86
CA THR A 65 12.06 11.12 7.74
C THR A 65 11.73 12.44 7.06
N GLU A 66 12.70 13.08 6.42
CA GLU A 66 12.49 14.33 5.70
C GLU A 66 11.52 14.16 4.52
N LYS A 67 11.70 13.11 3.70
CA LYS A 67 10.76 12.79 2.61
C LYS A 67 9.32 12.64 3.12
N ILE A 68 9.13 11.93 4.24
CA ILE A 68 7.81 11.73 4.85
C ILE A 68 7.23 13.05 5.35
N LYS A 69 8.00 13.86 6.09
CA LYS A 69 7.56 15.17 6.59
C LYS A 69 7.15 16.10 5.46
N MET A 70 7.95 16.20 4.40
CA MET A 70 7.61 17.01 3.23
C MET A 70 6.30 16.56 2.57
N GLY A 71 6.06 15.24 2.51
CA GLY A 71 4.79 14.70 2.02
C GLY A 71 3.61 15.07 2.92
N LEU A 72 3.75 14.88 4.23
CA LEU A 72 2.72 15.21 5.22
C LEU A 72 2.38 16.71 5.22
N GLU A 73 3.37 17.59 5.05
CA GLU A 73 3.14 19.03 4.94
C GLU A 73 2.25 19.40 3.73
N LYS A 74 2.43 18.71 2.59
CA LYS A 74 1.55 18.91 1.43
C LYS A 74 0.11 18.54 1.75
N PHE A 75 -0.12 17.40 2.41
CA PHE A 75 -1.46 17.00 2.84
C PHE A 75 -2.04 17.95 3.89
N LYS A 76 -1.21 18.41 4.84
CA LYS A 76 -1.62 19.36 5.88
C LYS A 76 -2.09 20.69 5.28
N LYS A 77 -1.39 21.23 4.27
CA LYS A 77 -1.81 22.43 3.53
C LYS A 77 -3.20 22.26 2.91
N GLU A 78 -3.54 21.04 2.51
CA GLU A 78 -4.84 20.69 1.94
C GLU A 78 -5.89 20.26 2.99
N LYS A 79 -5.57 20.41 4.30
CA LYS A 79 -6.44 20.02 5.44
C LYS A 79 -6.78 18.53 5.46
N ILE A 80 -5.84 17.69 5.01
CA ILE A 80 -5.96 16.25 4.99
C ILE A 80 -4.97 15.66 6.00
N GLU A 81 -5.48 14.95 7.01
CA GLU A 81 -4.67 14.17 7.94
C GLU A 81 -4.36 12.81 7.33
N ILE A 82 -3.11 12.38 7.41
CA ILE A 82 -2.61 11.09 6.92
C ILE A 82 -2.09 10.27 8.10
N LYS A 83 -2.57 9.03 8.20
CA LYS A 83 -2.08 8.00 9.15
C LYS A 83 -1.61 6.74 8.44
N SER A 84 -1.90 6.62 7.15
CA SER A 84 -1.64 5.43 6.35
C SER A 84 -0.59 5.71 5.29
N PHE A 85 0.26 4.73 5.05
CA PHE A 85 1.34 4.80 4.06
C PHE A 85 1.35 3.55 3.18
N PHE A 86 1.81 3.73 1.96
CA PHE A 86 2.08 2.68 1.01
C PHE A 86 3.34 3.05 0.21
N ALA A 87 4.43 2.29 0.38
CA ALA A 87 5.67 2.62 -0.30
C ALA A 87 5.59 2.37 -1.81
N PRO A 88 6.07 3.30 -2.64
CA PRO A 88 6.29 3.02 -4.04
C PRO A 88 7.15 1.76 -4.21
N ASN A 89 6.77 0.90 -5.17
CA ASN A 89 7.41 -0.39 -5.43
C ASN A 89 7.45 -1.36 -4.23
N HIS A 90 6.58 -1.18 -3.21
CA HIS A 90 6.48 -2.08 -2.05
C HIS A 90 7.78 -2.27 -1.25
N THR A 91 8.68 -1.30 -1.29
CA THR A 91 10.03 -1.45 -0.73
C THR A 91 10.20 -0.63 0.53
N TYR A 92 10.48 -1.33 1.62
CA TYR A 92 10.67 -0.79 2.97
C TYR A 92 11.95 -1.37 3.59
N ASP A 93 12.51 -0.66 4.55
CA ASP A 93 13.53 -1.14 5.48
C ASP A 93 13.23 -0.67 6.92
N SER A 94 14.09 -0.99 7.87
CA SER A 94 13.93 -0.57 9.26
C SER A 94 13.89 0.95 9.42
N ASN A 95 14.66 1.68 8.62
CA ASN A 95 14.64 3.14 8.62
C ASN A 95 13.29 3.68 8.14
N THR A 96 12.66 3.02 7.13
CA THR A 96 11.32 3.39 6.66
C THR A 96 10.31 3.31 7.80
N PHE A 97 10.29 2.19 8.55
CA PHE A 97 9.35 2.02 9.66
C PHE A 97 9.60 3.03 10.78
N ASN A 98 10.85 3.29 11.13
CA ASN A 98 11.20 4.29 12.15
C ASN A 98 10.81 5.70 11.69
N ALA A 99 11.06 6.06 10.44
CA ALA A 99 10.69 7.36 9.88
C ALA A 99 9.16 7.57 9.86
N LEU A 100 8.40 6.53 9.52
CA LEU A 100 6.93 6.56 9.56
C LEU A 100 6.43 6.78 11.00
N LYS A 101 6.91 6.00 11.98
CA LYS A 101 6.53 6.15 13.39
C LYS A 101 6.87 7.54 13.94
N ASN A 102 8.09 8.01 13.70
CA ASN A 102 8.54 9.34 14.13
C ASN A 102 7.70 10.49 13.51
N SER A 103 7.00 10.19 12.42
CA SER A 103 6.12 11.14 11.71
C SER A 103 4.64 10.93 12.01
N GLY A 104 4.28 10.04 12.95
CA GLY A 104 2.89 9.78 13.35
C GLY A 104 2.11 8.90 12.38
N ILE A 105 2.78 8.22 11.44
CA ILE A 105 2.17 7.24 10.54
C ILE A 105 2.35 5.85 11.14
N ASN A 106 1.25 5.16 11.41
CA ASN A 106 1.24 3.85 12.06
C ASN A 106 0.38 2.80 11.33
N GLU A 107 0.03 3.06 10.08
CA GLU A 107 -0.79 2.18 9.27
C GLU A 107 -0.12 1.96 7.90
N ILE A 108 0.01 0.71 7.48
CA ILE A 108 0.54 0.33 6.16
C ILE A 108 -0.45 -0.60 5.47
N ILE A 109 -0.74 -0.30 4.19
CA ILE A 109 -1.56 -1.17 3.32
C ILE A 109 -0.61 -1.88 2.39
N ASP A 110 0.07 -2.91 2.89
CA ASP A 110 1.06 -3.66 2.10
C ASP A 110 1.44 -4.97 2.80
N GLY A 111 2.25 -5.76 2.11
CA GLY A 111 2.81 -7.00 2.64
C GLY A 111 2.02 -8.25 2.24
N TYR A 112 2.60 -9.39 2.58
CA TYR A 112 2.03 -10.68 2.26
C TYR A 112 1.13 -11.16 3.38
N GLY A 113 -0.05 -11.65 3.06
CA GLY A 113 -0.91 -12.31 4.02
C GLY A 113 -2.39 -12.13 3.73
N LEU A 114 -3.20 -12.71 4.61
CA LEU A 114 -4.66 -12.62 4.61
C LEU A 114 -5.19 -12.07 5.93
N MET A 115 -4.32 -11.94 6.92
CA MET A 115 -4.70 -11.51 8.26
C MET A 115 -4.00 -10.20 8.61
N PRO A 116 -4.75 -9.14 8.96
CA PRO A 116 -4.17 -7.91 9.46
C PRO A 116 -3.33 -8.16 10.72
N TYR A 117 -2.15 -7.56 10.80
CA TYR A 117 -1.22 -7.81 11.90
C TYR A 117 -0.55 -6.54 12.40
N LEU A 118 0.00 -6.61 13.60
CA LEU A 118 0.80 -5.56 14.20
C LEU A 118 2.26 -6.01 14.21
N GLU A 119 3.15 -5.17 13.70
CA GLU A 119 4.59 -5.39 13.78
C GLU A 119 5.31 -4.04 13.91
N ASN A 120 6.30 -3.96 14.79
CA ASN A 120 7.03 -2.72 15.08
C ASN A 120 6.11 -1.53 15.39
N GLU A 121 4.99 -1.76 16.10
CA GLU A 121 3.96 -0.75 16.43
C GLU A 121 3.20 -0.19 15.21
N ILE A 122 3.39 -0.79 14.04
CA ILE A 122 2.69 -0.44 12.81
C ILE A 122 1.62 -1.50 12.50
N LYS A 123 0.42 -1.04 12.18
CA LYS A 123 -0.67 -1.89 11.73
C LYS A 123 -0.55 -2.16 10.24
N PHE A 124 -0.51 -3.43 9.86
CA PHE A 124 -0.44 -3.87 8.48
C PHE A 124 -1.78 -4.44 8.02
N ILE A 125 -2.29 -3.93 6.90
CA ILE A 125 -3.35 -4.57 6.13
C ILE A 125 -2.71 -5.20 4.90
N PRO A 126 -2.54 -6.54 4.87
CA PRO A 126 -1.85 -7.21 3.79
C PRO A 126 -2.54 -6.99 2.44
N GLN A 127 -1.74 -6.77 1.41
CA GLN A 127 -2.19 -6.68 0.04
C GLN A 127 -1.72 -7.93 -0.71
N LEU A 128 -2.65 -8.76 -1.15
CA LEU A 128 -2.31 -10.09 -1.65
C LEU A 128 -2.20 -10.15 -3.16
N PHE A 129 -3.05 -9.43 -3.89
CA PHE A 129 -3.19 -9.58 -5.33
C PHE A 129 -3.26 -8.26 -6.08
N TYR A 130 -2.74 -8.27 -7.32
CA TYR A 130 -3.04 -7.26 -8.34
C TYR A 130 -4.31 -7.57 -9.14
N LYS A 131 -4.92 -8.74 -8.90
CA LYS A 131 -6.18 -9.17 -9.51
C LYS A 131 -7.24 -9.28 -8.44
N ILE A 132 -8.47 -9.06 -8.85
CA ILE A 132 -9.64 -9.06 -7.96
C ILE A 132 -10.08 -10.50 -7.74
N TYR A 133 -9.99 -10.98 -6.50
CA TYR A 133 -10.48 -12.28 -6.06
C TYR A 133 -11.34 -12.11 -4.81
N ALA A 134 -12.25 -13.07 -4.56
CA ALA A 134 -12.91 -13.25 -3.28
C ALA A 134 -12.49 -14.62 -2.72
N LEU A 135 -11.68 -14.63 -1.67
CA LEU A 135 -11.35 -15.85 -0.94
C LEU A 135 -12.38 -16.06 0.18
N PRO A 136 -12.59 -17.30 0.61
CA PRO A 136 -13.62 -17.61 1.62
C PRO A 136 -13.23 -17.20 3.05
N PHE A 137 -12.02 -16.73 3.28
CA PHE A 137 -11.52 -16.33 4.61
C PHE A 137 -10.47 -15.23 4.50
N GLY A 138 -10.19 -14.59 5.64
CA GLY A 138 -9.20 -13.51 5.75
C GLY A 138 -9.71 -12.16 5.27
N ILE A 139 -8.85 -11.17 5.33
CA ILE A 139 -9.08 -9.82 4.81
C ILE A 139 -8.11 -9.60 3.66
N GLN A 140 -8.66 -9.23 2.51
CA GLN A 140 -7.90 -9.06 1.28
C GLN A 140 -7.97 -7.63 0.84
N ALA A 141 -6.81 -6.99 0.68
CA ALA A 141 -6.69 -5.77 -0.09
C ALA A 141 -6.15 -6.10 -1.48
N THR A 142 -6.63 -5.38 -2.47
CA THR A 142 -6.21 -5.51 -3.87
C THR A 142 -5.77 -4.16 -4.38
N GLN A 143 -4.58 -4.10 -4.96
CA GLN A 143 -4.09 -2.89 -5.61
C GLN A 143 -4.72 -2.76 -7.00
N ILE A 144 -5.22 -1.58 -7.30
CA ILE A 144 -5.84 -1.25 -8.58
C ILE A 144 -5.17 0.01 -9.14
N HIS A 145 -4.66 -0.11 -10.37
CA HIS A 145 -4.11 1.02 -11.12
C HIS A 145 -5.09 1.39 -12.23
N LEU A 146 -6.02 2.30 -11.94
CA LEU A 146 -7.12 2.67 -12.85
C LEU A 146 -6.65 3.24 -14.18
N ASN A 147 -5.44 3.84 -14.21
CA ASN A 147 -4.85 4.39 -15.43
C ASN A 147 -4.50 3.33 -16.50
N TYR A 148 -4.44 2.05 -16.12
CA TYR A 148 -4.22 0.94 -17.05
C TYR A 148 -5.50 0.20 -17.44
N TRP A 149 -6.65 0.55 -16.82
CA TRP A 149 -7.90 -0.12 -17.05
C TRP A 149 -8.57 0.30 -18.35
N LYS A 150 -9.13 -0.68 -19.04
CA LYS A 150 -10.02 -0.53 -20.18
C LYS A 150 -11.48 -0.65 -19.71
N GLU A 151 -12.41 -0.32 -20.58
CA GLU A 151 -13.85 -0.36 -20.27
C GLU A 151 -14.29 -1.72 -19.70
N ASN A 152 -13.81 -2.82 -20.30
CA ASN A 152 -14.11 -4.17 -19.82
C ASN A 152 -13.64 -4.44 -18.38
N ASP A 153 -12.53 -3.83 -17.95
CA ASP A 153 -12.01 -3.97 -16.58
C ASP A 153 -12.96 -3.29 -15.58
N PHE A 154 -13.51 -2.14 -15.94
CA PHE A 154 -14.50 -1.44 -15.12
C PHE A 154 -15.80 -2.24 -15.00
N GLU A 155 -16.32 -2.84 -16.08
CA GLU A 155 -17.53 -3.66 -16.03
C GLU A 155 -17.31 -4.96 -15.24
N ASN A 156 -16.16 -5.60 -15.38
CA ASN A 156 -15.77 -6.75 -14.56
C ASN A 156 -15.71 -6.39 -13.07
N PHE A 157 -15.10 -5.26 -12.75
CA PHE A 157 -15.03 -4.77 -11.36
C PHE A 157 -16.42 -4.46 -10.80
N LYS A 158 -17.25 -3.78 -11.55
CA LYS A 158 -18.64 -3.46 -11.17
C LYS A 158 -19.47 -4.74 -10.91
N THR A 159 -19.32 -5.74 -11.75
CA THR A 159 -19.95 -7.04 -11.59
C THR A 159 -19.45 -7.75 -10.33
N PHE A 160 -18.13 -7.74 -10.09
CA PHE A 160 -17.53 -8.29 -8.90
C PHE A 160 -18.04 -7.62 -7.62
N VAL A 161 -18.10 -6.28 -7.60
CA VAL A 161 -18.61 -5.52 -6.45
C VAL A 161 -20.06 -5.85 -6.17
N LYS A 162 -20.91 -5.89 -7.20
CA LYS A 162 -22.33 -6.26 -7.05
C LYS A 162 -22.50 -7.66 -6.45
N LYS A 163 -21.73 -8.64 -6.95
CA LYS A 163 -21.78 -10.03 -6.49
C LYS A 163 -21.32 -10.18 -5.04
N ASN A 164 -20.35 -9.42 -4.63
CA ASN A 164 -19.67 -9.57 -3.34
C ASN A 164 -19.95 -8.41 -2.36
N LYS A 165 -20.98 -7.59 -2.60
CA LYS A 165 -21.23 -6.35 -1.83
C LYS A 165 -21.23 -6.53 -0.31
N ASN A 166 -21.74 -7.66 0.18
CA ASN A 166 -21.84 -7.97 1.61
C ASN A 166 -20.50 -8.42 2.23
N ASN A 167 -19.48 -8.67 1.41
CA ASN A 167 -18.16 -9.10 1.84
C ASN A 167 -17.17 -7.93 1.91
N PHE A 168 -17.57 -6.75 1.43
CA PHE A 168 -16.72 -5.56 1.54
C PHE A 168 -16.79 -4.99 2.96
N ILE A 169 -15.64 -4.66 3.47
CA ILE A 169 -15.50 -3.93 4.73
C ILE A 169 -14.76 -2.62 4.48
N THR A 170 -14.94 -1.65 5.36
CA THR A 170 -14.18 -0.42 5.32
C THR A 170 -12.74 -0.66 5.76
N TYR A 171 -11.85 0.26 5.41
CA TYR A 171 -10.47 0.23 5.89
C TYR A 171 -10.39 0.26 7.43
N ASP A 172 -11.19 1.07 8.08
CA ASP A 172 -11.22 1.16 9.54
C ASP A 172 -11.71 -0.15 10.18
N GLN A 173 -12.71 -0.82 9.60
CA GLN A 173 -13.11 -2.17 10.03
C GLN A 173 -11.99 -3.20 9.84
N ALA A 174 -11.16 -3.07 8.80
CA ALA A 174 -9.99 -3.93 8.64
C ALA A 174 -8.93 -3.65 9.72
N LEU A 175 -8.70 -2.39 10.10
CA LEU A 175 -7.81 -2.02 11.20
C LEU A 175 -8.24 -2.57 12.56
N GLU A 176 -9.54 -2.66 12.81
CA GLU A 176 -10.10 -3.28 14.03
C GLU A 176 -9.78 -4.78 14.13
N LYS A 177 -9.49 -5.43 13.00
CA LYS A 177 -9.12 -6.86 12.95
C LYS A 177 -7.62 -7.10 13.12
N VAL A 178 -6.81 -6.05 13.26
CA VAL A 178 -5.37 -6.19 13.51
C VAL A 178 -5.15 -6.96 14.81
N SER A 179 -4.32 -7.98 14.75
CA SER A 179 -4.10 -8.88 15.89
C SER A 179 -2.70 -9.48 15.87
N ASN A 180 -2.15 -9.71 17.07
CA ASN A 180 -0.88 -10.42 17.28
C ASN A 180 -1.07 -11.92 17.54
N LYS A 181 -2.25 -12.47 17.28
CA LYS A 181 -2.53 -13.89 17.51
C LYS A 181 -1.60 -14.77 16.68
N ILE A 182 -1.03 -15.78 17.31
CA ILE A 182 -0.06 -16.68 16.68
C ILE A 182 -0.55 -17.33 15.38
N HIS A 183 -1.83 -17.70 15.32
CA HIS A 183 -2.40 -18.31 14.12
C HIS A 183 -2.51 -17.31 12.95
N TYR A 184 -2.69 -16.01 13.20
CA TYR A 184 -2.63 -14.98 12.15
C TYR A 184 -1.23 -14.91 11.54
N ARG A 185 -0.22 -14.94 12.39
CA ARG A 185 1.17 -14.96 11.96
C ARG A 185 1.49 -16.20 11.14
N LEU A 186 1.08 -17.38 11.60
CA LEU A 186 1.31 -18.64 10.89
C LEU A 186 0.63 -18.65 9.50
N ILE A 187 -0.61 -18.18 9.41
CA ILE A 187 -1.32 -18.06 8.13
C ILE A 187 -0.55 -17.11 7.19
N ASN A 188 -0.14 -15.95 7.67
CA ASN A 188 0.58 -14.99 6.84
C ASN A 188 1.93 -15.51 6.36
N GLU A 189 2.72 -16.19 7.22
CA GLU A 189 3.99 -16.80 6.81
C GLU A 189 3.79 -17.94 5.79
N PHE A 190 2.74 -18.74 5.94
CA PHE A 190 2.39 -19.75 4.95
C PHE A 190 2.05 -19.14 3.58
N ILE A 191 1.21 -18.10 3.56
CA ILE A 191 0.85 -17.39 2.33
C ILE A 191 2.09 -16.75 1.68
N LYS A 192 2.95 -16.14 2.49
CA LYS A 192 4.21 -15.52 2.04
C LYS A 192 5.13 -16.58 1.39
N ALA A 193 5.25 -17.77 2.00
CA ALA A 193 6.03 -18.87 1.45
C ALA A 193 5.47 -19.32 0.09
N LEU A 194 4.15 -19.55 -0.01
CA LEU A 194 3.49 -19.92 -1.26
C LEU A 194 3.73 -18.90 -2.39
N LEU A 195 3.60 -17.61 -2.09
CA LEU A 195 3.80 -16.56 -3.09
C LEU A 195 5.26 -16.46 -3.55
N LYS A 196 6.22 -16.60 -2.64
CA LYS A 196 7.65 -16.65 -2.98
C LYS A 196 7.97 -17.84 -3.87
N THR A 197 7.44 -19.03 -3.56
CA THR A 197 7.62 -20.23 -4.39
C THR A 197 7.04 -20.02 -5.79
N LYS A 198 5.81 -19.49 -5.89
CA LYS A 198 5.18 -19.20 -7.18
C LYS A 198 6.00 -18.22 -8.02
N ARG A 199 6.55 -17.17 -7.42
CA ARG A 199 7.42 -16.22 -8.12
C ARG A 199 8.68 -16.90 -8.63
N PHE A 200 9.33 -17.72 -7.80
CA PHE A 200 10.53 -18.46 -8.19
C PHE A 200 10.29 -19.39 -9.39
N LEU A 201 9.14 -20.07 -9.43
CA LEU A 201 8.76 -20.94 -10.54
C LEU A 201 8.48 -20.16 -11.83
N ASN A 202 7.79 -19.02 -11.73
CA ASN A 202 7.49 -18.17 -12.91
C ASN A 202 8.73 -17.45 -13.48
N PHE A 203 9.82 -17.32 -12.74
CA PHE A 203 11.09 -16.80 -13.24
C PHE A 203 11.92 -17.86 -14.00
N LYS A 204 11.54 -19.14 -13.92
CA LYS A 204 12.22 -20.26 -14.60
C LYS A 204 11.49 -20.74 -15.85
N SER A 205 10.30 -20.21 -16.12
CA SER A 205 9.51 -20.45 -17.35
C SER A 205 9.65 -19.26 -18.30
#